data_80576337f45da4f5f4207d20be36c7b1
#
_entry.id   80576337f45da4f5f4207d20be36c7b1
#
_cell.length_a   1.000
_cell.length_b   1.000
_cell.length_c   1.000
_cell.angle_alpha   90.00
_cell.angle_beta   90.00
_cell.angle_gamma   90.00
#
_symmetry.space_group_name_H-M   'P 1'
#
loop_
_entity.id
_entity.type
_entity.pdbx_description
1 polymer ?
#
loop_
_entity_poly.entity_id
_entity_poly.type
_entity_poly.pdbx_seq_one_letter_code
_entity_poly.pdbx_strand_id
1 'polypeptide(L)'
;RLFSLQVNENKKYLTLSDKNRIREWKLPPIRGDIVDYFGNVIAGNLKVYQLHIIPEQVENFNYLLTRLKTLLNLSDKKIEKIVKLKNKLKPWESIIVSENLSWSDFLKINNYLYDLVGVKPVMTISRNYPFSETYTHILGYVSQPNEEEILANETVQERFVPGMKIGKLGLEKTLENYLIGTNAIQRYEVNAYGKRINQLEHQKGKQGLRVR
;
A
#
# COMPACT_ATOMS: atom_id res chain seq x y z
N ARG A 1 -34.84 33.42 2.63
CA ARG A 1 -33.45 32.94 2.58
C ARG A 1 -33.36 31.38 2.70
N LEU A 2 -34.08 30.74 3.64
CA LEU A 2 -34.15 29.27 3.76
C LEU A 2 -34.80 28.59 2.53
N PHE A 3 -35.89 29.19 2.00
CA PHE A 3 -36.56 28.69 0.79
C PHE A 3 -35.66 28.77 -0.45
N SER A 4 -34.86 29.83 -0.61
CA SER A 4 -33.91 29.95 -1.72
C SER A 4 -32.82 28.88 -1.66
N LEU A 5 -32.32 28.56 -0.46
CA LEU A 5 -31.32 27.54 -0.25
C LEU A 5 -31.85 26.10 -0.49
N GLN A 6 -33.10 25.85 -0.08
CA GLN A 6 -33.70 24.52 -0.22
C GLN A 6 -34.30 24.23 -1.61
N VAL A 7 -34.71 25.21 -2.34
CA VAL A 7 -35.38 25.02 -3.64
C VAL A 7 -34.46 25.40 -4.81
N ASN A 8 -33.87 26.59 -4.79
CA ASN A 8 -33.09 27.10 -5.94
C ASN A 8 -31.64 26.55 -5.95
N GLU A 9 -31.04 26.35 -4.77
CA GLU A 9 -29.67 25.93 -4.66
C GLU A 9 -29.50 24.46 -4.14
N ASN A 10 -30.63 23.76 -4.01
CA ASN A 10 -30.64 22.38 -3.46
C ASN A 10 -29.67 21.44 -4.22
N LYS A 11 -29.73 21.47 -5.56
CA LYS A 11 -28.83 20.62 -6.39
C LYS A 11 -27.35 20.91 -6.14
N LYS A 12 -26.99 22.20 -5.93
CA LYS A 12 -25.60 22.61 -5.66
C LYS A 12 -25.13 22.12 -4.28
N TYR A 13 -25.97 22.25 -3.27
CA TYR A 13 -25.62 21.80 -1.91
C TYR A 13 -25.67 20.29 -1.76
N LEU A 14 -26.57 19.58 -2.45
CA LEU A 14 -26.55 18.12 -2.55
C LEU A 14 -25.25 17.63 -3.19
N THR A 15 -24.85 18.24 -4.33
CA THR A 15 -23.60 17.87 -5.02
C THR A 15 -22.36 18.15 -4.15
N LEU A 16 -22.36 19.24 -3.38
CA LEU A 16 -21.27 19.55 -2.44
C LEU A 16 -21.27 18.59 -1.24
N SER A 17 -22.43 18.24 -0.71
CA SER A 17 -22.59 17.27 0.35
C SER A 17 -22.09 15.88 -0.10
N ASP A 18 -22.50 15.44 -1.28
CA ASP A 18 -22.07 14.16 -1.84
C ASP A 18 -20.56 14.12 -2.11
N LYS A 19 -19.98 15.21 -2.64
CA LYS A 19 -18.52 15.31 -2.81
C LYS A 19 -17.75 15.23 -1.48
N ASN A 20 -18.30 15.81 -0.40
CA ASN A 20 -17.68 15.75 0.92
C ASN A 20 -17.82 14.37 1.58
N ARG A 21 -18.83 13.61 1.17
CA ARG A 21 -19.15 12.28 1.71
C ARG A 21 -18.42 11.15 1.00
N ILE A 22 -18.04 11.35 -0.28
CA ILE A 22 -17.36 10.35 -1.10
C ILE A 22 -15.86 10.66 -1.13
N ARG A 23 -15.04 9.67 -0.77
CA ARG A 23 -13.58 9.75 -0.92
C ARG A 23 -13.07 8.68 -1.86
N GLU A 24 -12.19 9.09 -2.76
CA GLU A 24 -11.47 8.19 -3.64
C GLU A 24 -10.18 7.72 -2.96
N TRP A 25 -10.00 6.42 -2.95
CA TRP A 25 -8.77 5.77 -2.51
C TRP A 25 -8.11 5.12 -3.71
N LYS A 26 -7.00 5.67 -4.12
CA LYS A 26 -6.21 5.09 -5.21
C LYS A 26 -5.27 4.03 -4.63
N LEU A 27 -5.28 2.85 -5.23
CA LEU A 27 -4.34 1.77 -4.90
C LEU A 27 -3.21 1.74 -5.92
N PRO A 28 -1.97 1.44 -5.48
CA PRO A 28 -0.84 1.35 -6.40
C PRO A 28 -1.10 0.29 -7.48
N PRO A 29 -0.64 0.56 -8.71
CA PRO A 29 -0.82 -0.37 -9.81
C PRO A 29 0.01 -1.63 -9.63
N ILE A 30 -0.45 -2.74 -10.21
CA ILE A 30 0.33 -3.97 -10.31
C ILE A 30 1.32 -3.79 -11.44
N ARG A 31 2.60 -3.95 -11.13
CA ARG A 31 3.69 -3.80 -12.09
C ARG A 31 3.71 -4.95 -13.11
N GLY A 32 4.08 -4.66 -14.35
CA GLY A 32 4.23 -5.67 -15.40
C GLY A 32 5.39 -6.64 -15.12
N ASP A 33 5.32 -7.83 -15.70
CA ASP A 33 6.40 -8.81 -15.58
C ASP A 33 7.47 -8.58 -16.65
N ILE A 34 8.74 -8.88 -16.32
CA ILE A 34 9.82 -8.97 -17.29
C ILE A 34 10.13 -10.46 -17.48
N VAL A 35 10.15 -10.90 -18.73
CA VAL A 35 10.39 -12.30 -19.08
C VAL A 35 11.58 -12.42 -20.05
N ASP A 36 12.20 -13.59 -20.05
CA ASP A 36 13.23 -13.93 -21.01
C ASP A 36 12.62 -14.31 -22.40
N TYR A 37 13.49 -14.64 -23.34
CA TYR A 37 13.11 -15.07 -24.68
C TYR A 37 12.21 -16.32 -24.66
N PHE A 38 12.37 -17.19 -23.69
CA PHE A 38 11.57 -18.43 -23.55
C PHE A 38 10.28 -18.22 -22.78
N GLY A 39 10.04 -17.03 -22.24
CA GLY A 39 8.84 -16.70 -21.45
C GLY A 39 8.96 -16.97 -19.96
N ASN A 40 10.16 -17.33 -19.45
CA ASN A 40 10.39 -17.47 -18.01
C ASN A 40 10.40 -16.10 -17.34
N VAL A 41 9.78 -16.00 -16.18
CA VAL A 41 9.70 -14.74 -15.44
C VAL A 41 11.05 -14.49 -14.75
N ILE A 42 11.73 -13.39 -15.13
CA ILE A 42 12.98 -12.93 -14.53
C ILE A 42 12.74 -11.79 -13.51
N ALA A 43 11.67 -11.02 -13.69
CA ALA A 43 11.17 -10.09 -12.67
C ALA A 43 9.63 -10.12 -12.68
N GLY A 44 9.03 -10.58 -11.60
CA GLY A 44 7.59 -10.76 -11.48
C GLY A 44 7.04 -10.22 -10.18
N ASN A 45 5.81 -10.57 -9.88
CA ASN A 45 5.08 -10.14 -8.70
C ASN A 45 4.75 -11.35 -7.82
N LEU A 46 5.03 -11.24 -6.52
CA LEU A 46 4.71 -12.27 -5.54
C LEU A 46 3.74 -11.69 -4.49
N LYS A 47 2.72 -12.46 -4.15
CA LYS A 47 1.86 -12.14 -3.01
C LYS A 47 2.63 -12.40 -1.72
N VAL A 48 2.74 -11.38 -0.89
CA VAL A 48 3.41 -11.44 0.41
C VAL A 48 2.46 -10.99 1.50
N TYR A 49 2.68 -11.50 2.69
CA TYR A 49 1.92 -11.12 3.87
C TYR A 49 2.70 -10.10 4.67
N GLN A 50 2.07 -9.00 5.01
CA GLN A 50 2.64 -7.95 5.84
C GLN A 50 1.87 -7.85 7.14
N LEU A 51 2.55 -7.42 8.20
CA LEU A 51 1.92 -7.10 9.46
C LEU A 51 1.98 -5.60 9.71
N HIS A 52 0.83 -5.00 9.87
CA HIS A 52 0.68 -3.58 10.16
C HIS A 52 0.14 -3.38 11.57
N ILE A 53 0.57 -2.33 12.25
CA ILE A 53 -0.02 -1.85 13.51
C ILE A 53 -0.58 -0.45 13.26
N ILE A 54 -1.81 -0.19 13.72
CA ILE A 54 -2.40 1.14 13.76
C ILE A 54 -2.35 1.62 15.21
N PRO A 55 -1.43 2.55 15.55
CA PRO A 55 -1.18 2.94 16.94
C PRO A 55 -2.41 3.46 17.67
N GLU A 56 -3.29 4.21 16.97
CA GLU A 56 -4.53 4.76 17.52
C GLU A 56 -5.49 3.69 18.06
N GLN A 57 -5.44 2.46 17.52
CA GLN A 57 -6.32 1.36 17.91
C GLN A 57 -5.74 0.52 19.05
N VAL A 58 -4.52 0.81 19.50
CA VAL A 58 -3.79 0.02 20.49
C VAL A 58 -3.84 0.71 21.85
N GLU A 59 -4.50 0.10 22.84
CA GLU A 59 -4.56 0.64 24.21
C GLU A 59 -3.19 0.57 24.92
N ASN A 60 -2.54 -0.61 24.88
CA ASN A 60 -1.24 -0.82 25.51
C ASN A 60 -0.20 -1.27 24.49
N PHE A 61 0.54 -0.31 23.95
CA PHE A 61 1.51 -0.55 22.88
C PHE A 61 2.69 -1.43 23.32
N ASN A 62 3.17 -1.27 24.58
CA ASN A 62 4.28 -2.06 25.09
C ASN A 62 3.89 -3.53 25.29
N TYR A 63 2.69 -3.77 25.79
CA TYR A 63 2.15 -5.13 25.90
C TYR A 63 2.03 -5.80 24.52
N LEU A 64 1.48 -5.07 23.54
CA LEU A 64 1.37 -5.56 22.17
C LEU A 64 2.73 -5.93 21.58
N LEU A 65 3.74 -5.08 21.75
CA LEU A 65 5.10 -5.36 21.26
C LEU A 65 5.71 -6.60 21.91
N THR A 66 5.51 -6.79 23.22
CA THR A 66 5.98 -7.98 23.93
C THR A 66 5.32 -9.26 23.39
N ARG A 67 4.01 -9.21 23.14
CA ARG A 67 3.27 -10.34 22.53
C ARG A 67 3.76 -10.63 21.11
N LEU A 68 3.92 -9.59 20.27
CA LEU A 68 4.44 -9.76 18.91
C LEU A 68 5.89 -10.27 18.89
N LYS A 69 6.72 -9.82 19.85
CA LYS A 69 8.08 -10.34 20.00
C LYS A 69 8.09 -11.84 20.20
N THR A 70 7.23 -12.33 21.09
CA THR A 70 7.13 -13.77 21.39
C THR A 70 6.56 -14.57 20.21
N LEU A 71 5.49 -14.06 19.55
CA LEU A 71 4.81 -14.77 18.46
C LEU A 71 5.66 -14.86 17.18
N LEU A 72 6.41 -13.82 16.86
CA LEU A 72 7.16 -13.69 15.61
C LEU A 72 8.69 -13.75 15.80
N ASN A 73 9.17 -14.00 17.01
CA ASN A 73 10.60 -14.00 17.35
C ASN A 73 11.32 -12.72 16.85
N LEU A 74 10.71 -11.55 17.08
CA LEU A 74 11.26 -10.29 16.62
C LEU A 74 12.52 -9.91 17.39
N SER A 75 13.55 -9.45 16.66
CA SER A 75 14.79 -8.96 17.30
C SER A 75 14.52 -7.61 18.01
N ASP A 76 15.31 -7.34 19.06
CA ASP A 76 15.22 -6.09 19.82
C ASP A 76 15.44 -4.86 18.95
N LYS A 77 16.34 -4.93 17.97
CA LYS A 77 16.57 -3.89 16.96
C LYS A 77 15.31 -3.56 16.15
N LYS A 78 14.49 -4.56 15.81
CA LYS A 78 13.20 -4.34 15.12
C LYS A 78 12.20 -3.64 16.02
N ILE A 79 12.14 -4.03 17.28
CA ILE A 79 11.24 -3.41 18.27
C ILE A 79 11.59 -1.94 18.47
N GLU A 80 12.87 -1.61 18.68
CA GLU A 80 13.32 -0.21 18.78
C GLU A 80 12.94 0.61 17.54
N LYS A 81 13.08 0.03 16.35
CA LYS A 81 12.68 0.67 15.08
C LYS A 81 11.18 0.97 15.04
N ILE A 82 10.35 0.02 15.50
CA ILE A 82 8.88 0.21 15.57
C ILE A 82 8.53 1.32 16.56
N VAL A 83 9.17 1.37 17.73
CA VAL A 83 8.96 2.43 18.73
C VAL A 83 9.37 3.80 18.17
N LYS A 84 10.51 3.90 17.47
CA LYS A 84 10.93 5.14 16.81
C LYS A 84 9.93 5.59 15.75
N LEU A 85 9.40 4.65 14.94
CA LEU A 85 8.38 4.95 13.93
C LEU A 85 7.07 5.42 14.56
N LYS A 86 6.63 4.80 15.66
CA LYS A 86 5.44 5.26 16.41
C LYS A 86 5.54 6.74 16.83
N ASN A 87 6.72 7.16 17.28
CA ASN A 87 6.94 8.54 17.73
C ASN A 87 7.05 9.55 16.57
N LYS A 88 7.33 9.08 15.35
CA LYS A 88 7.52 9.92 14.15
C LYS A 88 6.24 10.03 13.33
N LEU A 89 5.47 8.97 13.23
CA LEU A 89 4.26 8.88 12.42
C LEU A 89 3.04 9.40 13.19
N LYS A 90 2.00 9.75 12.44
CA LYS A 90 0.72 10.15 13.04
C LYS A 90 -0.01 8.92 13.62
N PRO A 91 -0.85 9.08 14.67
CA PRO A 91 -1.49 7.95 15.36
C PRO A 91 -2.32 7.02 14.46
N TRP A 92 -2.91 7.54 13.39
CA TRP A 92 -3.72 6.77 12.43
C TRP A 92 -2.90 6.15 11.29
N GLU A 93 -1.62 6.52 11.17
CA GLU A 93 -0.75 5.92 10.16
C GLU A 93 -0.31 4.53 10.58
N SER A 94 -0.35 3.59 9.64
CA SER A 94 0.03 2.20 9.92
C SER A 94 1.55 2.05 9.95
N ILE A 95 2.05 1.35 10.96
CA ILE A 95 3.45 0.98 11.10
C ILE A 95 3.62 -0.44 10.56
N ILE A 96 4.54 -0.63 9.62
CA ILE A 96 4.86 -1.96 9.10
C ILE A 96 5.84 -2.64 10.05
N VAL A 97 5.40 -3.73 10.69
CA VAL A 97 6.19 -4.56 11.60
C VAL A 97 7.03 -5.57 10.82
N SER A 98 6.43 -6.20 9.81
CA SER A 98 7.09 -7.13 8.91
C SER A 98 6.58 -6.97 7.50
N GLU A 99 7.49 -6.83 6.54
CA GLU A 99 7.17 -6.69 5.11
C GLU A 99 6.93 -8.03 4.43
N ASN A 100 7.46 -9.11 4.99
CA ASN A 100 7.36 -10.45 4.44
C ASN A 100 7.21 -11.46 5.59
N LEU A 101 5.96 -11.80 5.90
CA LEU A 101 5.62 -12.85 6.85
C LEU A 101 5.59 -14.20 6.14
N SER A 102 6.11 -15.22 6.79
CA SER A 102 5.86 -16.58 6.37
C SER A 102 4.38 -16.92 6.48
N TRP A 103 3.91 -17.86 5.67
CA TRP A 103 2.52 -18.32 5.77
C TRP A 103 2.18 -18.84 7.17
N SER A 104 3.12 -19.55 7.82
CA SER A 104 2.96 -20.06 9.19
C SER A 104 2.80 -18.92 10.21
N ASP A 105 3.57 -17.85 10.09
CA ASP A 105 3.48 -16.70 11.00
C ASP A 105 2.21 -15.87 10.75
N PHE A 106 1.82 -15.77 9.47
CA PHE A 106 0.54 -15.15 9.11
C PHE A 106 -0.64 -15.89 9.75
N LEU A 107 -0.67 -17.23 9.68
CA LEU A 107 -1.70 -18.04 10.34
C LEU A 107 -1.66 -17.89 11.86
N LYS A 108 -0.46 -17.92 12.50
CA LYS A 108 -0.33 -17.68 13.94
C LYS A 108 -0.94 -16.35 14.35
N ILE A 109 -0.59 -15.27 13.64
CA ILE A 109 -1.15 -13.94 13.93
C ILE A 109 -2.67 -13.93 13.78
N ASN A 110 -3.22 -14.53 12.73
CA ASN A 110 -4.67 -14.59 12.53
C ASN A 110 -5.39 -15.31 13.68
N ASN A 111 -4.80 -16.38 14.22
CA ASN A 111 -5.37 -17.10 15.37
C ASN A 111 -5.39 -16.24 16.65
N TYR A 112 -4.49 -15.29 16.80
CA TYR A 112 -4.41 -14.41 17.98
C TYR A 112 -4.92 -12.98 17.71
N LEU A 113 -5.55 -12.71 16.56
CA LEU A 113 -6.05 -11.37 16.22
C LEU A 113 -7.02 -10.81 17.26
N TYR A 114 -7.76 -11.66 17.91
CA TYR A 114 -8.68 -11.30 19.00
C TYR A 114 -7.94 -10.58 20.15
N ASP A 115 -6.74 -11.05 20.50
CA ASP A 115 -5.92 -10.47 21.59
C ASP A 115 -5.02 -9.31 21.08
N LEU A 116 -4.89 -9.14 19.77
CA LEU A 116 -3.96 -8.21 19.13
C LEU A 116 -4.70 -7.00 18.54
N VAL A 117 -5.41 -6.27 19.39
CA VAL A 117 -6.16 -5.08 18.96
C VAL A 117 -5.23 -4.07 18.29
N GLY A 118 -5.63 -3.57 17.11
CA GLY A 118 -4.83 -2.62 16.33
C GLY A 118 -3.81 -3.27 15.39
N VAL A 119 -3.68 -4.60 15.40
CA VAL A 119 -2.83 -5.35 14.46
C VAL A 119 -3.65 -5.76 13.25
N LYS A 120 -3.11 -5.56 12.05
CA LYS A 120 -3.74 -5.94 10.78
C LYS A 120 -2.77 -6.73 9.91
N PRO A 121 -2.95 -8.04 9.76
CA PRO A 121 -2.29 -8.80 8.71
C PRO A 121 -2.88 -8.40 7.36
N VAL A 122 -2.03 -8.05 6.40
CA VAL A 122 -2.42 -7.57 5.07
C VAL A 122 -1.70 -8.39 4.02
N MET A 123 -2.43 -8.86 3.02
CA MET A 123 -1.85 -9.43 1.82
C MET A 123 -1.54 -8.32 0.83
N THR A 124 -0.31 -8.22 0.39
CA THR A 124 0.16 -7.22 -0.58
C THR A 124 0.98 -7.88 -1.68
N ILE A 125 1.38 -7.09 -2.66
CA ILE A 125 2.20 -7.54 -3.79
C ILE A 125 3.59 -6.96 -3.64
N SER A 126 4.60 -7.82 -3.69
CA SER A 126 6.01 -7.43 -3.71
C SER A 126 6.66 -7.86 -5.01
N ARG A 127 7.65 -7.08 -5.47
CA ARG A 127 8.46 -7.45 -6.62
C ARG A 127 9.35 -8.62 -6.26
N ASN A 128 9.44 -9.60 -7.14
CA ASN A 128 10.22 -10.82 -6.98
C ASN A 128 11.17 -11.00 -8.16
N TYR A 129 12.40 -11.37 -7.86
CA TYR A 129 13.47 -11.63 -8.83
C TYR A 129 14.00 -13.05 -8.62
N PRO A 130 13.41 -14.06 -9.30
CA PRO A 130 13.77 -15.46 -9.07
C PRO A 130 15.26 -15.77 -9.31
N PHE A 131 15.89 -15.04 -10.22
CA PHE A 131 17.30 -15.20 -10.61
C PHE A 131 18.14 -13.97 -10.21
N SER A 132 17.91 -13.46 -8.99
CA SER A 132 18.57 -12.24 -8.52
C SER A 132 20.09 -12.31 -8.58
N GLU A 133 20.69 -13.45 -8.26
CA GLU A 133 22.17 -13.63 -8.25
C GLU A 133 22.78 -13.39 -9.65
N THR A 134 22.04 -13.77 -10.71
CA THR A 134 22.55 -13.68 -12.09
C THR A 134 22.25 -12.34 -12.74
N TYR A 135 21.04 -11.80 -12.53
CA TYR A 135 20.52 -10.67 -13.29
C TYR A 135 20.45 -9.34 -12.53
N THR A 136 20.94 -9.27 -11.27
CA THR A 136 20.82 -8.07 -10.42
C THR A 136 21.32 -6.81 -11.10
N HIS A 137 22.46 -6.87 -11.77
CA HIS A 137 23.07 -5.70 -12.42
C HIS A 137 22.31 -5.22 -13.67
N ILE A 138 21.61 -6.15 -14.34
CA ILE A 138 20.83 -5.84 -15.55
C ILE A 138 19.41 -5.39 -15.16
N LEU A 139 18.77 -6.13 -14.28
CA LEU A 139 17.38 -5.86 -13.88
C LEU A 139 17.25 -4.60 -13.04
N GLY A 140 18.18 -4.38 -12.12
CA GLY A 140 18.06 -3.35 -11.10
C GLY A 140 17.06 -3.76 -10.00
N TYR A 141 16.45 -2.76 -9.37
CA TYR A 141 15.49 -2.97 -8.28
C TYR A 141 14.42 -1.88 -8.24
N VAL A 142 13.35 -2.14 -7.50
CA VAL A 142 12.26 -1.19 -7.26
C VAL A 142 12.28 -0.67 -5.82
N SER A 143 12.00 0.63 -5.65
CA SER A 143 11.86 1.27 -4.33
C SER A 143 10.86 2.42 -4.39
N GLN A 144 10.52 2.99 -3.24
CA GLN A 144 9.68 4.18 -3.20
C GLN A 144 10.37 5.35 -3.91
N PRO A 145 9.64 6.14 -4.72
CA PRO A 145 10.18 7.31 -5.38
C PRO A 145 10.46 8.43 -4.36
N ASN A 146 11.48 9.24 -4.65
CA ASN A 146 11.64 10.54 -4.02
C ASN A 146 10.87 11.61 -4.81
N GLU A 147 10.80 12.85 -4.28
CA GLU A 147 10.06 13.94 -4.92
C GLU A 147 10.62 14.31 -6.31
N GLU A 148 11.93 14.31 -6.46
CA GLU A 148 12.61 14.60 -7.73
C GLU A 148 12.29 13.56 -8.81
N GLU A 149 12.24 12.30 -8.45
CA GLU A 149 11.91 11.20 -9.37
C GLU A 149 10.44 11.22 -9.80
N ILE A 150 9.54 11.65 -8.91
CA ILE A 150 8.12 11.84 -9.25
C ILE A 150 7.97 12.95 -10.29
N LEU A 151 8.66 14.07 -10.09
CA LEU A 151 8.61 15.21 -11.00
C LEU A 151 9.32 14.97 -12.34
N ALA A 152 10.34 14.10 -12.36
CA ALA A 152 11.11 13.79 -13.56
C ALA A 152 10.37 12.91 -14.59
N ASN A 153 9.29 12.23 -14.20
CA ASN A 153 8.54 11.34 -15.09
C ASN A 153 7.03 11.59 -14.99
N GLU A 154 6.45 12.16 -16.05
CA GLU A 154 5.03 12.50 -16.13
C GLU A 154 4.12 11.29 -15.84
N THR A 155 4.45 10.11 -16.37
CA THR A 155 3.67 8.89 -16.14
C THR A 155 3.67 8.49 -14.67
N VAL A 156 4.81 8.64 -13.99
CA VAL A 156 4.93 8.38 -12.55
C VAL A 156 4.15 9.43 -11.77
N GLN A 157 4.27 10.71 -12.13
CA GLN A 157 3.58 11.81 -11.48
C GLN A 157 2.04 11.64 -11.53
N GLU A 158 1.49 11.30 -12.69
CA GLU A 158 0.04 11.09 -12.87
C GLU A 158 -0.50 9.91 -12.07
N ARG A 159 0.31 8.85 -11.96
CA ARG A 159 -0.08 7.58 -11.32
C ARG A 159 0.41 7.44 -9.89
N PHE A 160 1.12 8.45 -9.39
CA PHE A 160 1.68 8.39 -8.05
C PHE A 160 0.60 8.22 -6.98
N VAL A 161 0.84 7.24 -6.12
CA VAL A 161 0.08 7.02 -4.88
C VAL A 161 1.04 6.60 -3.77
N PRO A 162 0.74 6.90 -2.51
CA PRO A 162 1.55 6.45 -1.37
C PRO A 162 1.73 4.93 -1.40
N GLY A 163 2.96 4.48 -1.18
CA GLY A 163 3.31 3.04 -1.22
C GLY A 163 3.62 2.49 -2.61
N MET A 164 3.49 3.27 -3.67
CA MET A 164 3.93 2.89 -5.01
C MET A 164 5.44 2.75 -5.06
N LYS A 165 5.92 1.77 -5.83
CA LYS A 165 7.35 1.54 -6.09
C LYS A 165 7.65 1.77 -7.56
N ILE A 166 8.80 2.40 -7.83
CA ILE A 166 9.33 2.65 -9.18
C ILE A 166 10.68 1.95 -9.37
N GLY A 167 11.09 1.71 -10.60
CA GLY A 167 12.42 1.20 -10.94
C GLY A 167 13.50 2.24 -10.66
N LYS A 168 14.53 1.85 -9.92
CA LYS A 168 15.65 2.75 -9.56
C LYS A 168 16.83 2.64 -10.52
N LEU A 169 17.09 1.44 -10.99
CA LEU A 169 18.22 1.12 -11.84
C LEU A 169 17.82 0.09 -12.91
N GLY A 170 18.69 -0.11 -13.89
CA GLY A 170 18.62 -1.18 -14.88
C GLY A 170 17.36 -1.17 -15.73
N LEU A 171 16.92 -2.36 -16.16
CA LEU A 171 15.72 -2.54 -16.97
C LEU A 171 14.44 -2.08 -16.25
N GLU A 172 14.37 -2.24 -14.94
CA GLU A 172 13.24 -1.75 -14.16
C GLU A 172 13.03 -0.25 -14.33
N LYS A 173 14.11 0.54 -14.36
CA LYS A 173 14.05 1.99 -14.59
C LYS A 173 13.81 2.34 -16.06
N THR A 174 14.52 1.71 -16.97
CA THR A 174 14.44 2.03 -18.40
C THR A 174 13.05 1.71 -18.97
N LEU A 175 12.44 0.63 -18.49
CA LEU A 175 11.11 0.17 -18.95
C LEU A 175 9.96 0.66 -18.06
N GLU A 176 10.20 1.65 -17.17
CA GLU A 176 9.23 2.14 -16.20
C GLU A 176 7.85 2.42 -16.84
N ASN A 177 7.83 3.17 -17.92
CA ASN A 177 6.60 3.59 -18.60
C ASN A 177 5.76 2.41 -19.13
N TYR A 178 6.37 1.28 -19.44
CA TYR A 178 5.69 0.06 -19.88
C TYR A 178 5.28 -0.81 -18.70
N LEU A 179 6.15 -0.90 -17.71
CA LEU A 179 5.95 -1.76 -16.55
C LEU A 179 4.95 -1.19 -15.53
N ILE A 180 4.80 0.14 -15.46
CA ILE A 180 3.84 0.77 -14.57
C ILE A 180 2.42 0.57 -15.11
N GLY A 181 1.54 -0.03 -14.29
CA GLY A 181 0.13 -0.20 -14.63
C GLY A 181 -0.70 1.05 -14.37
N THR A 182 -2.02 0.92 -14.39
CA THR A 182 -2.94 1.98 -13.97
C THR A 182 -3.48 1.71 -12.58
N ASN A 183 -3.68 2.76 -11.81
CA ASN A 183 -4.19 2.68 -10.45
C ASN A 183 -5.59 2.06 -10.39
N ALA A 184 -5.84 1.24 -9.39
CA ALA A 184 -7.21 0.90 -9.03
C ALA A 184 -7.79 2.03 -8.18
N ILE A 185 -9.07 2.34 -8.38
CA ILE A 185 -9.78 3.39 -7.64
C ILE A 185 -10.90 2.74 -6.85
N GLN A 186 -10.88 2.93 -5.55
CA GLN A 186 -11.96 2.53 -4.65
C GLN A 186 -12.63 3.78 -4.10
N ARG A 187 -13.96 3.87 -4.27
CA ARG A 187 -14.76 4.96 -3.72
C ARG A 187 -15.45 4.50 -2.45
N TYR A 188 -15.25 5.25 -1.40
CA TYR A 188 -15.87 5.00 -0.11
C TYR A 188 -16.71 6.19 0.32
N GLU A 189 -17.84 5.88 0.92
CA GLU A 189 -18.60 6.82 1.69
C GLU A 189 -17.94 6.99 3.06
N VAL A 190 -17.71 8.24 3.47
CA VAL A 190 -17.11 8.57 4.77
C VAL A 190 -18.07 9.43 5.59
N ASN A 191 -18.01 9.29 6.92
CA ASN A 191 -18.71 10.18 7.85
C ASN A 191 -17.98 11.51 8.01
N ALA A 192 -18.56 12.43 8.81
CA ALA A 192 -17.96 13.73 9.14
C ALA A 192 -16.55 13.64 9.77
N TYR A 193 -16.20 12.51 10.36
CA TYR A 193 -14.88 12.24 10.96
C TYR A 193 -13.91 11.56 10.00
N GLY A 194 -14.30 11.34 8.73
CA GLY A 194 -13.46 10.67 7.73
C GLY A 194 -13.41 9.14 7.86
N LYS A 195 -14.22 8.54 8.74
CA LYS A 195 -14.32 7.08 8.89
C LYS A 195 -15.14 6.49 7.75
N ARG A 196 -14.63 5.41 7.13
CA ARG A 196 -15.31 4.68 6.05
C ARG A 196 -16.59 4.03 6.57
N ILE A 197 -17.71 4.26 5.87
CA ILE A 197 -19.02 3.65 6.17
C ILE A 197 -19.29 2.54 5.17
N ASN A 198 -19.34 2.86 3.89
CA ASN A 198 -19.70 1.95 2.80
C ASN A 198 -18.69 2.04 1.66
N GLN A 199 -18.46 0.93 0.97
CA GLN A 199 -17.75 0.91 -0.30
C GLN A 199 -18.78 1.08 -1.44
N LEU A 200 -18.61 2.11 -2.26
CA LEU A 200 -19.55 2.44 -3.33
C LEU A 200 -19.16 1.77 -4.66
N GLU A 201 -17.96 2.05 -5.13
CA GLU A 201 -17.47 1.56 -6.42
C GLU A 201 -16.04 1.08 -6.31
N HIS A 202 -15.71 0.08 -7.14
CA HIS A 202 -14.36 -0.42 -7.31
C HIS A 202 -14.00 -0.45 -8.79
N GLN A 203 -13.15 0.48 -9.24
CA GLN A 203 -12.57 0.47 -10.56
C GLN A 203 -11.24 -0.29 -10.51
N LYS A 204 -11.17 -1.42 -11.18
CA LYS A 204 -9.95 -2.24 -11.25
C LYS A 204 -8.88 -1.49 -12.04
N GLY A 205 -7.69 -1.40 -11.47
CA GLY A 205 -6.50 -0.96 -12.20
C GLY A 205 -6.07 -2.02 -13.22
N LYS A 206 -5.31 -1.58 -14.22
CA LYS A 206 -4.69 -2.50 -15.19
C LYS A 206 -3.26 -2.78 -14.76
N GLN A 207 -2.84 -4.03 -14.85
CA GLN A 207 -1.44 -4.40 -14.67
C GLN A 207 -0.59 -3.76 -15.79
N GLY A 208 0.67 -3.44 -15.47
CA GLY A 208 1.64 -3.01 -16.47
C GLY A 208 1.89 -4.06 -17.54
N LEU A 209 2.48 -3.65 -18.64
CA LEU A 209 2.74 -4.54 -19.77
C LEU A 209 3.79 -5.59 -19.39
N ARG A 210 3.59 -6.80 -19.90
CA ARG A 210 4.61 -7.84 -19.85
C ARG A 210 5.65 -7.55 -20.93
N VAL A 211 6.91 -7.44 -20.56
CA VAL A 211 8.04 -7.11 -21.44
C VAL A 211 8.93 -8.33 -21.60
N ARG A 212 9.35 -8.59 -22.85
CA ARG A 212 10.20 -9.73 -23.24
C ARG A 212 11.53 -9.23 -23.76
#